data_a90ef4539438bc2053670c2d7e44e7c4
#
_entry.id   a90ef4539438bc2053670c2d7e44e7c4
#
_cell.length_a   1.000
_cell.length_b   1.000
_cell.length_c   1.000
_cell.angle_alpha   90.00
_cell.angle_beta   90.00
_cell.angle_gamma   90.00
#
_symmetry.space_group_name_H-M   'P 1'
#
loop_
_entity.id
_entity.type
_entity.pdbx_description
1 polymer ?
#
loop_
_entity_poly.entity_id
_entity_poly.type
_entity_poly.pdbx_seq_one_letter_code
_entity_poly.pdbx_strand_id
1 'polypeptide(L)'
;AIFAQVIFATLAAYAFACFEFPFKKLLFSLVLATTMVPGEVVVVTNYLTIQNMGLTNSYAGLVLPSLISGTAIFLMRQYFLALPKEYKEAATIDGCGEIGYLFRVAMPLAVPTFASLAIYLFVQIYNQFFWPLLVTHENAMRTIQIGIAFLVTGDVISFGQILAGAMIAILPSVLVYILGQDYIIQGMTAGGIKG
;
A
#
# COMPACT_ATOMS: atom_id res chain seq x y z
N ALA A 1 -3.18 -5.83 5.63
CA ALA A 1 -2.04 -5.36 4.82
C ALA A 1 -1.99 -3.84 4.75
N ILE A 2 -3.01 -3.13 4.22
CA ILE A 2 -3.01 -1.68 3.94
C ILE A 2 -2.60 -0.86 5.18
N PHE A 3 -3.25 -1.08 6.32
CA PHE A 3 -2.95 -0.35 7.54
C PHE A 3 -1.48 -0.50 7.97
N ALA A 4 -0.93 -1.70 7.92
CA ALA A 4 0.47 -1.94 8.23
C ALA A 4 1.41 -1.28 7.21
N GLN A 5 1.10 -1.35 5.91
CA GLN A 5 1.87 -0.65 4.87
C GLN A 5 1.90 0.86 5.09
N VAL A 6 0.76 1.47 5.41
CA VAL A 6 0.69 2.92 5.68
C VAL A 6 1.54 3.30 6.89
N ILE A 7 1.48 2.52 7.98
CA ILE A 7 2.30 2.77 9.17
C ILE A 7 3.79 2.67 8.84
N PHE A 8 4.23 1.56 8.26
CA PHE A 8 5.65 1.37 7.94
C PHE A 8 6.15 2.37 6.92
N ALA A 9 5.35 2.68 5.90
CA ALA A 9 5.69 3.68 4.91
C ALA A 9 5.83 5.07 5.53
N THR A 10 4.92 5.46 6.44
CA THR A 10 4.95 6.75 7.12
C THR A 10 6.20 6.91 7.97
N LEU A 11 6.52 5.92 8.80
CA LEU A 11 7.68 5.96 9.69
C LEU A 11 9.00 6.00 8.88
N ALA A 12 9.12 5.14 7.87
CA ALA A 12 10.28 5.12 7.00
C ALA A 12 10.41 6.43 6.19
N ALA A 13 9.32 6.92 5.62
CA ALA A 13 9.28 8.14 4.84
C ALA A 13 9.65 9.37 5.68
N TYR A 14 9.14 9.45 6.91
CA TYR A 14 9.49 10.52 7.84
C TYR A 14 10.98 10.50 8.19
N ALA A 15 11.53 9.30 8.45
CA ALA A 15 12.97 9.16 8.68
C ALA A 15 13.79 9.64 7.47
N PHE A 16 13.42 9.22 6.25
CA PHE A 16 14.08 9.65 5.01
C PHE A 16 13.84 11.12 4.63
N ALA A 17 12.81 11.78 5.16
CA ALA A 17 12.56 13.18 4.90
C ALA A 17 13.24 14.09 5.93
N CYS A 18 13.06 13.79 7.22
CA CYS A 18 13.33 14.74 8.31
C CYS A 18 14.63 14.50 9.07
N PHE A 19 15.22 13.29 9.00
CA PHE A 19 16.47 12.99 9.69
C PHE A 19 17.65 12.94 8.74
N GLU A 20 18.84 13.30 9.26
CA GLU A 20 20.12 13.09 8.59
C GLU A 20 20.85 11.92 9.25
N PHE A 21 21.22 10.92 8.45
CA PHE A 21 21.95 9.73 8.90
C PHE A 21 22.87 9.20 7.80
N PRO A 22 23.91 8.44 8.16
CA PRO A 22 24.86 7.92 7.18
C PRO A 22 24.15 7.01 6.17
N PHE A 23 24.60 7.08 4.93
CA PHE A 23 24.05 6.31 3.79
C PHE A 23 22.58 6.57 3.44
N LYS A 24 21.92 7.61 3.97
CA LYS A 24 20.52 7.97 3.69
C LYS A 24 20.17 7.91 2.21
N LYS A 25 20.99 8.53 1.34
CA LYS A 25 20.77 8.55 -0.11
C LYS A 25 20.85 7.15 -0.72
N LEU A 26 21.84 6.37 -0.31
CA LEU A 26 22.02 4.98 -0.80
C LEU A 26 20.86 4.11 -0.38
N LEU A 27 20.47 4.13 0.89
CA LEU A 27 19.35 3.35 1.40
C LEU A 27 18.03 3.73 0.73
N PHE A 28 17.79 5.02 0.52
CA PHE A 28 16.61 5.45 -0.21
C PHE A 28 16.64 5.01 -1.68
N SER A 29 17.80 5.07 -2.35
CA SER A 29 17.95 4.56 -3.71
C SER A 29 17.71 3.05 -3.79
N LEU A 30 18.12 2.27 -2.78
CA LEU A 30 17.81 0.84 -2.71
C LEU A 30 16.31 0.60 -2.56
N VAL A 31 15.61 1.39 -1.72
CA VAL A 31 14.14 1.33 -1.63
C VAL A 31 13.49 1.60 -2.98
N LEU A 32 13.95 2.60 -3.72
CA LEU A 32 13.45 2.87 -5.08
C LEU A 32 13.77 1.74 -6.05
N ALA A 33 14.96 1.17 -5.98
CA ALA A 33 15.36 0.05 -6.84
C ALA A 33 14.43 -1.17 -6.65
N THR A 34 13.93 -1.42 -5.44
CA THR A 34 12.96 -2.50 -5.22
C THR A 34 11.64 -2.29 -5.97
N THR A 35 11.25 -1.04 -6.24
CA THR A 35 10.03 -0.75 -7.00
C THR A 35 10.16 -1.03 -8.49
N MET A 36 11.39 -1.15 -9.00
CA MET A 36 11.66 -1.47 -10.40
C MET A 36 11.64 -2.97 -10.68
N VAL A 37 11.68 -3.80 -9.64
CA VAL A 37 11.60 -5.26 -9.78
C VAL A 37 10.13 -5.66 -9.92
N PRO A 38 9.72 -6.27 -11.04
CA PRO A 38 8.35 -6.78 -11.19
C PRO A 38 8.04 -7.82 -10.12
N GLY A 39 6.86 -7.72 -9.49
CA GLY A 39 6.45 -8.65 -8.43
C GLY A 39 6.41 -10.11 -8.88
N GLU A 40 6.11 -10.35 -10.14
CA GLU A 40 6.05 -11.67 -10.76
C GLU A 40 7.40 -12.39 -10.76
N VAL A 41 8.50 -11.66 -10.83
CA VAL A 41 9.87 -12.23 -10.81
C VAL A 41 10.19 -12.83 -9.44
N VAL A 42 9.73 -12.19 -8.36
CA VAL A 42 10.03 -12.61 -6.99
C VAL A 42 8.96 -13.53 -6.38
N VAL A 43 7.86 -13.76 -7.10
CA VAL A 43 6.70 -14.51 -6.57
C VAL A 43 7.07 -15.93 -6.14
N VAL A 44 7.89 -16.63 -6.93
CA VAL A 44 8.30 -18.02 -6.63
C VAL A 44 9.18 -18.05 -5.39
N THR A 45 10.15 -17.14 -5.28
CA THR A 45 11.05 -17.05 -4.12
C THR A 45 10.28 -16.70 -2.85
N ASN A 46 9.33 -15.78 -2.94
CA ASN A 46 8.44 -15.44 -1.83
C ASN A 46 7.59 -16.65 -1.41
N TYR A 47 7.05 -17.40 -2.38
CA TYR A 47 6.29 -18.61 -2.08
C TYR A 47 7.11 -19.65 -1.33
N LEU A 48 8.32 -19.96 -1.82
CA LEU A 48 9.23 -20.91 -1.13
C LEU A 48 9.58 -20.44 0.27
N THR A 49 9.78 -19.13 0.46
CA THR A 49 10.05 -18.55 1.78
C THR A 49 8.86 -18.76 2.72
N ILE A 50 7.65 -18.42 2.29
CA ILE A 50 6.43 -18.58 3.09
C ILE A 50 6.15 -20.07 3.37
N GLN A 51 6.39 -20.95 2.40
CA GLN A 51 6.26 -22.39 2.56
C GLN A 51 7.24 -22.94 3.61
N ASN A 52 8.51 -22.54 3.55
CA ASN A 52 9.53 -22.95 4.53
C ASN A 52 9.23 -22.44 5.93
N MET A 53 8.55 -21.32 6.06
CA MET A 53 8.06 -20.78 7.33
C MET A 53 6.80 -21.50 7.86
N GLY A 54 6.19 -22.40 7.08
CA GLY A 54 4.93 -23.07 7.43
C GLY A 54 3.71 -22.15 7.42
N LEU A 55 3.78 -21.03 6.69
CA LEU A 55 2.74 -20.00 6.66
C LEU A 55 1.83 -20.06 5.42
N THR A 56 1.92 -21.13 4.62
CA THR A 56 0.94 -21.37 3.55
C THR A 56 -0.46 -21.54 4.14
N ASN A 57 -1.47 -21.18 3.37
CA ASN A 57 -2.88 -21.22 3.77
C ASN A 57 -3.18 -20.47 5.08
N SER A 58 -2.52 -19.31 5.27
CA SER A 58 -2.71 -18.44 6.44
C SER A 58 -2.78 -16.96 6.07
N TYR A 59 -3.43 -16.15 6.90
CA TYR A 59 -3.45 -14.70 6.73
C TYR A 59 -2.04 -14.08 6.83
N ALA A 60 -1.16 -14.66 7.63
CA ALA A 60 0.22 -14.22 7.72
C ALA A 60 0.94 -14.42 6.38
N GLY A 61 0.82 -15.59 5.76
CA GLY A 61 1.40 -15.87 4.45
C GLY A 61 0.88 -14.94 3.35
N LEU A 62 -0.41 -14.56 3.40
CA LEU A 62 -0.98 -13.60 2.47
C LEU A 62 -0.41 -12.19 2.63
N VAL A 63 -0.14 -11.75 3.87
CA VAL A 63 0.15 -10.35 4.18
C VAL A 63 1.65 -10.06 4.26
N LEU A 64 2.48 -10.98 4.78
CA LEU A 64 3.89 -10.73 5.07
C LEU A 64 4.70 -10.17 3.88
N PRO A 65 4.62 -10.73 2.66
CA PRO A 65 5.41 -10.21 1.54
C PRO A 65 5.00 -8.79 1.11
N SER A 66 3.79 -8.38 1.44
CA SER A 66 3.24 -7.06 1.08
C SER A 66 3.26 -6.05 2.23
N LEU A 67 3.92 -6.32 3.36
CA LEU A 67 3.94 -5.39 4.51
C LEU A 67 4.66 -4.08 4.21
N ILE A 68 5.63 -4.08 3.32
CA ILE A 68 6.43 -2.90 2.98
C ILE A 68 6.25 -2.61 1.49
N SER A 69 5.94 -1.36 1.19
CA SER A 69 5.80 -0.86 -0.18
C SER A 69 6.77 0.30 -0.42
N GLY A 70 7.73 0.09 -1.32
CA GLY A 70 8.68 1.13 -1.74
C GLY A 70 7.97 2.35 -2.33
N THR A 71 6.92 2.13 -3.12
CA THR A 71 6.08 3.20 -3.70
C THR A 71 5.38 4.01 -2.60
N ALA A 72 4.84 3.34 -1.57
CA ALA A 72 4.22 4.03 -0.44
C ALA A 72 5.23 4.88 0.34
N ILE A 73 6.44 4.35 0.59
CA ILE A 73 7.53 5.10 1.23
C ILE A 73 7.91 6.32 0.38
N PHE A 74 8.02 6.15 -0.93
CA PHE A 74 8.35 7.24 -1.84
C PHE A 74 7.29 8.35 -1.80
N LEU A 75 6.02 8.02 -1.96
CA LEU A 75 4.93 8.99 -1.97
C LEU A 75 4.83 9.77 -0.64
N MET A 76 4.90 9.05 0.48
CA MET A 76 4.87 9.68 1.80
C MET A 76 6.10 10.57 2.05
N ARG A 77 7.28 10.16 1.55
CA ARG A 77 8.48 11.00 1.65
C ARG A 77 8.35 12.28 0.85
N GLN A 78 7.79 12.24 -0.37
CA GLN A 78 7.55 13.44 -1.17
C GLN A 78 6.61 14.41 -0.43
N TYR A 79 5.58 13.88 0.20
CA TYR A 79 4.68 14.69 1.03
C TYR A 79 5.44 15.38 2.18
N PHE A 80 6.22 14.65 2.98
CA PHE A 80 6.96 15.25 4.10
C PHE A 80 8.00 16.28 3.65
N LEU A 81 8.61 16.09 2.48
CA LEU A 81 9.53 17.07 1.89
C LEU A 81 8.82 18.34 1.37
N ALA A 82 7.55 18.23 1.01
CA ALA A 82 6.73 19.35 0.54
C ALA A 82 6.16 20.18 1.68
N LEU A 83 6.17 19.68 2.92
CA LEU A 83 5.69 20.43 4.09
C LEU A 83 6.58 21.67 4.32
N PRO A 84 5.98 22.86 4.49
CA PRO A 84 6.70 24.07 4.88
C PRO A 84 7.48 23.87 6.18
N LYS A 85 8.70 24.35 6.22
CA LYS A 85 9.59 24.22 7.40
C LYS A 85 9.05 24.96 8.62
N GLU A 86 8.27 25.99 8.39
CA GLU A 86 7.65 26.86 9.40
C GLU A 86 6.78 26.03 10.37
N TYR A 87 6.12 24.97 9.90
CA TYR A 87 5.35 24.07 10.77
C TYR A 87 6.24 23.34 11.78
N LYS A 88 7.44 22.92 11.35
CA LYS A 88 8.39 22.23 12.23
C LYS A 88 9.03 23.23 13.21
N GLU A 89 9.36 24.43 12.74
CA GLU A 89 9.94 25.49 13.57
C GLU A 89 8.96 25.94 14.65
N ALA A 90 7.69 26.20 14.30
CA ALA A 90 6.64 26.53 15.26
C ALA A 90 6.44 25.44 16.30
N ALA A 91 6.33 24.19 15.87
CA ALA A 91 6.20 23.06 16.79
C ALA A 91 7.40 22.93 17.75
N THR A 92 8.61 23.24 17.27
CA THR A 92 9.81 23.23 18.11
C THR A 92 9.78 24.35 19.16
N ILE A 93 9.31 25.52 18.80
CA ILE A 93 9.11 26.66 19.74
C ILE A 93 8.09 26.28 20.83
N ASP A 94 7.04 25.55 20.46
CA ASP A 94 6.04 24.99 21.37
C ASP A 94 6.53 23.82 22.22
N GLY A 95 7.83 23.45 22.13
CA GLY A 95 8.43 22.37 22.90
C GLY A 95 8.11 20.96 22.35
N CYS A 96 7.64 20.86 21.13
CA CYS A 96 7.30 19.59 20.50
C CYS A 96 8.57 18.88 20.01
N GLY A 97 8.85 17.68 20.51
CA GLY A 97 9.92 16.84 19.98
C GLY A 97 9.54 16.20 18.62
N GLU A 98 10.49 15.53 17.97
CA GLU A 98 10.34 14.94 16.62
C GLU A 98 9.11 14.00 16.51
N ILE A 99 8.91 13.13 17.49
CA ILE A 99 7.75 12.21 17.53
C ILE A 99 6.45 13.01 17.72
N GLY A 100 6.48 14.01 18.60
CA GLY A 100 5.35 14.90 18.81
C GLY A 100 4.96 15.64 17.54
N TYR A 101 5.93 16.19 16.82
CA TYR A 101 5.72 16.85 15.54
C TYR A 101 5.10 15.89 14.51
N LEU A 102 5.62 14.66 14.40
CA LEU A 102 5.06 13.67 13.48
C LEU A 102 3.57 13.44 13.75
N PHE A 103 3.20 13.09 14.99
CA PHE A 103 1.84 12.66 15.30
C PHE A 103 0.84 13.80 15.51
N ARG A 104 1.29 14.97 15.99
CA ARG A 104 0.40 16.09 16.31
C ARG A 104 0.27 17.12 15.19
N VAL A 105 1.25 17.19 14.29
CA VAL A 105 1.28 18.19 13.22
C VAL A 105 1.33 17.54 11.84
N ALA A 106 2.39 16.79 11.54
CA ALA A 106 2.64 16.30 10.19
C ALA A 106 1.60 15.27 9.72
N MET A 107 1.21 14.32 10.58
CA MET A 107 0.20 13.30 10.22
C MET A 107 -1.22 13.87 10.07
N PRO A 108 -1.74 14.73 10.95
CA PRO A 108 -3.03 15.38 10.73
C PRO A 108 -3.10 16.18 9.43
N LEU A 109 -2.04 16.89 9.06
CA LEU A 109 -1.96 17.60 7.78
C LEU A 109 -1.88 16.65 6.58
N ALA A 110 -1.37 15.42 6.79
CA ALA A 110 -1.22 14.40 5.74
C ALA A 110 -2.51 13.61 5.46
N VAL A 111 -3.63 13.86 6.14
CA VAL A 111 -4.86 13.05 5.99
C VAL A 111 -5.28 12.87 4.52
N PRO A 112 -5.30 13.88 3.63
CA PRO A 112 -5.63 13.69 2.23
C PRO A 112 -4.64 12.77 1.51
N THR A 113 -3.34 12.91 1.80
CA THR A 113 -2.28 12.06 1.22
C THR A 113 -2.39 10.62 1.72
N PHE A 114 -2.68 10.42 3.02
CA PHE A 114 -2.94 9.07 3.56
C PHE A 114 -4.16 8.42 2.92
N ALA A 115 -5.24 9.17 2.73
CA ALA A 115 -6.44 8.65 2.07
C ALA A 115 -6.14 8.23 0.62
N SER A 116 -5.47 9.08 -0.15
CA SER A 116 -5.05 8.77 -1.52
C SER A 116 -4.16 7.54 -1.57
N LEU A 117 -3.17 7.44 -0.67
CA LEU A 117 -2.28 6.29 -0.57
C LEU A 117 -3.03 5.02 -0.19
N ALA A 118 -3.96 5.09 0.77
CA ALA A 118 -4.77 3.95 1.18
C ALA A 118 -5.65 3.42 0.06
N ILE A 119 -6.24 4.31 -0.75
CA ILE A 119 -7.03 3.94 -1.94
C ILE A 119 -6.14 3.26 -2.98
N TYR A 120 -4.98 3.83 -3.27
CA TYR A 120 -4.00 3.22 -4.18
C TYR A 120 -3.62 1.81 -3.72
N LEU A 121 -3.23 1.65 -2.47
CA LEU A 121 -2.86 0.36 -1.88
C LEU A 121 -4.03 -0.62 -1.86
N PHE A 122 -5.25 -0.12 -1.61
CA PHE A 122 -6.45 -0.96 -1.68
C PHE A 122 -6.64 -1.54 -3.07
N VAL A 123 -6.57 -0.73 -4.11
CA VAL A 123 -6.73 -1.19 -5.50
C VAL A 123 -5.65 -2.21 -5.85
N GLN A 124 -4.40 -1.97 -5.47
CA GLN A 124 -3.29 -2.88 -5.73
C GLN A 124 -3.47 -4.24 -5.03
N ILE A 125 -3.82 -4.24 -3.74
CA ILE A 125 -3.98 -5.47 -2.95
C ILE A 125 -5.26 -6.20 -3.32
N TYR A 126 -6.35 -5.48 -3.52
CA TYR A 126 -7.65 -6.06 -3.87
C TYR A 126 -7.62 -6.80 -5.20
N ASN A 127 -6.88 -6.28 -6.18
CA ASN A 127 -6.75 -6.90 -7.50
C ASN A 127 -5.66 -7.98 -7.59
N GLN A 128 -4.96 -8.29 -6.49
CA GLN A 128 -3.97 -9.36 -6.49
C GLN A 128 -4.64 -10.72 -6.77
N PHE A 129 -4.09 -11.43 -7.76
CA PHE A 129 -4.55 -12.76 -8.15
C PHE A 129 -3.49 -13.84 -7.89
N PHE A 130 -2.29 -13.67 -8.47
CA PHE A 130 -1.26 -14.70 -8.45
C PHE A 130 -0.77 -15.07 -7.04
N TRP A 131 -0.50 -14.07 -6.20
CA TRP A 131 -0.01 -14.33 -4.86
C TRP A 131 -1.02 -15.10 -3.99
N PRO A 132 -2.26 -14.65 -3.85
CA PRO A 132 -3.27 -15.42 -3.13
C PRO A 132 -3.51 -16.81 -3.72
N LEU A 133 -3.48 -16.97 -5.04
CA LEU A 133 -3.68 -18.26 -5.70
C LEU A 133 -2.62 -19.28 -5.30
N LEU A 134 -1.35 -18.85 -5.18
CA LEU A 134 -0.24 -19.73 -4.80
C LEU A 134 -0.27 -20.10 -3.32
N VAL A 135 -0.64 -19.16 -2.44
CA VAL A 135 -0.48 -19.31 -0.99
C VAL A 135 -1.72 -19.90 -0.32
N THR A 136 -2.92 -19.79 -0.94
CA THR A 136 -4.16 -20.31 -0.33
C THR A 136 -4.66 -21.57 -1.04
N HIS A 137 -4.99 -22.58 -0.24
CA HIS A 137 -5.46 -23.88 -0.74
C HIS A 137 -6.91 -24.15 -0.37
N GLU A 138 -7.38 -23.64 0.78
CA GLU A 138 -8.74 -23.80 1.24
C GLU A 138 -9.67 -22.71 0.71
N ASN A 139 -10.91 -23.09 0.38
CA ASN A 139 -11.90 -22.15 -0.15
C ASN A 139 -12.18 -20.97 0.80
N ALA A 140 -12.12 -21.19 2.11
CA ALA A 140 -12.32 -20.15 3.13
C ALA A 140 -11.24 -19.07 3.13
N MET A 141 -10.06 -19.36 2.57
CA MET A 141 -8.90 -18.45 2.51
C MET A 141 -8.77 -17.75 1.15
N ARG A 142 -9.53 -18.16 0.15
CA ARG A 142 -9.45 -17.61 -1.20
C ARG A 142 -10.05 -16.22 -1.30
N THR A 143 -9.42 -15.39 -2.13
CA THR A 143 -9.95 -14.05 -2.46
C THR A 143 -11.04 -14.15 -3.52
N ILE A 144 -11.85 -13.10 -3.64
CA ILE A 144 -12.91 -13.02 -4.65
C ILE A 144 -12.37 -13.14 -6.08
N GLN A 145 -11.16 -12.64 -6.34
CA GLN A 145 -10.50 -12.73 -7.64
C GLN A 145 -10.24 -14.19 -8.04
N ILE A 146 -9.81 -15.00 -7.08
CA ILE A 146 -9.63 -16.45 -7.29
C ILE A 146 -10.98 -17.13 -7.50
N GLY A 147 -12.00 -16.76 -6.70
CA GLY A 147 -13.33 -17.32 -6.81
C GLY A 147 -13.93 -17.16 -8.21
N ILE A 148 -13.78 -15.96 -8.81
CA ILE A 148 -14.26 -15.70 -10.18
C ILE A 148 -13.48 -16.53 -11.20
N ALA A 149 -12.16 -16.65 -11.06
CA ALA A 149 -11.35 -17.46 -11.97
C ALA A 149 -11.80 -18.94 -11.98
N PHE A 150 -12.22 -19.48 -10.84
CA PHE A 150 -12.74 -20.85 -10.76
C PHE A 150 -14.12 -21.04 -11.40
N LEU A 151 -14.91 -19.97 -11.56
CA LEU A 151 -16.15 -20.04 -12.35
C LEU A 151 -15.91 -20.29 -13.85
N VAL A 152 -14.72 -19.91 -14.32
CA VAL A 152 -14.33 -20.10 -15.74
C VAL A 152 -13.83 -21.50 -16.01
N THR A 153 -13.27 -22.19 -15.00
CA THR A 153 -12.61 -23.50 -15.15
C THR A 153 -13.53 -24.70 -14.88
N GLY A 154 -14.81 -24.48 -14.59
CA GLY A 154 -15.80 -25.54 -14.41
C GLY A 154 -16.18 -26.25 -15.73
N ASP A 155 -16.71 -27.47 -15.63
CA ASP A 155 -17.12 -28.30 -16.79
C ASP A 155 -18.20 -27.65 -17.66
N VAL A 156 -18.97 -26.72 -17.11
CA VAL A 156 -19.98 -25.92 -17.82
C VAL A 156 -19.69 -24.44 -17.59
N ILE A 157 -19.22 -23.77 -18.63
CA ILE A 157 -18.98 -22.32 -18.59
C ILE A 157 -20.35 -21.61 -18.58
N SER A 158 -20.73 -21.10 -17.43
CA SER A 158 -21.92 -20.27 -17.29
C SER A 158 -21.54 -18.78 -17.34
N PHE A 159 -21.65 -18.17 -18.51
CA PHE A 159 -21.36 -16.73 -18.70
C PHE A 159 -22.15 -15.85 -17.73
N GLY A 160 -23.40 -16.21 -17.40
CA GLY A 160 -24.23 -15.48 -16.44
C GLY A 160 -23.62 -15.45 -15.04
N GLN A 161 -23.07 -16.58 -14.56
CA GLN A 161 -22.42 -16.64 -13.25
C GLN A 161 -21.10 -15.86 -13.23
N ILE A 162 -20.31 -15.93 -14.31
CA ILE A 162 -19.06 -15.18 -14.44
C ILE A 162 -19.33 -13.68 -14.42
N LEU A 163 -20.30 -13.22 -15.20
CA LEU A 163 -20.69 -11.80 -15.24
C LEU A 163 -21.23 -11.32 -13.88
N ALA A 164 -22.07 -12.11 -13.23
CA ALA A 164 -22.58 -11.78 -11.91
C ALA A 164 -21.44 -11.71 -10.86
N GLY A 165 -20.53 -12.67 -10.87
CA GLY A 165 -19.34 -12.66 -10.02
C GLY A 165 -18.44 -11.44 -10.27
N ALA A 166 -18.19 -11.10 -11.53
CA ALA A 166 -17.42 -9.91 -11.91
C ALA A 166 -18.08 -8.60 -11.45
N MET A 167 -19.41 -8.49 -11.58
CA MET A 167 -20.15 -7.34 -11.08
C MET A 167 -20.03 -7.19 -9.56
N ILE A 168 -20.15 -8.29 -8.82
CA ILE A 168 -19.97 -8.28 -7.36
C ILE A 168 -18.54 -7.87 -6.99
N ALA A 169 -17.54 -8.36 -7.72
CA ALA A 169 -16.14 -8.04 -7.44
C ALA A 169 -15.77 -6.59 -7.76
N ILE A 170 -16.46 -5.93 -8.67
CA ILE A 170 -16.23 -4.52 -8.99
C ILE A 170 -16.79 -3.58 -7.91
N LEU A 171 -17.87 -3.95 -7.23
CA LEU A 171 -18.57 -3.07 -6.28
C LEU A 171 -17.67 -2.46 -5.20
N PRO A 172 -16.79 -3.22 -4.49
CA PRO A 172 -15.92 -2.62 -3.48
C PRO A 172 -14.96 -1.57 -4.05
N SER A 173 -14.41 -1.82 -5.25
CA SER A 173 -13.51 -0.87 -5.91
C SER A 173 -14.22 0.42 -6.32
N VAL A 174 -15.43 0.30 -6.85
CA VAL A 174 -16.27 1.45 -7.23
C VAL A 174 -16.68 2.25 -5.98
N LEU A 175 -17.08 1.58 -4.91
CA LEU A 175 -17.42 2.25 -3.65
C LEU A 175 -16.23 3.01 -3.06
N VAL A 176 -15.05 2.38 -3.00
CA VAL A 176 -13.84 3.03 -2.51
C VAL A 176 -13.46 4.22 -3.38
N TYR A 177 -13.61 4.11 -4.71
CA TYR A 177 -13.35 5.22 -5.62
C TYR A 177 -14.33 6.38 -5.41
N ILE A 178 -15.64 6.11 -5.37
CA ILE A 178 -16.66 7.16 -5.19
C ILE A 178 -16.46 7.90 -3.86
N LEU A 179 -16.17 7.18 -2.78
CA LEU A 179 -15.95 7.77 -1.46
C LEU A 179 -14.61 8.50 -1.34
N GLY A 180 -13.64 8.12 -2.15
CA GLY A 180 -12.25 8.58 -2.03
C GLY A 180 -11.78 9.52 -3.14
N GLN A 181 -12.57 9.77 -4.20
CA GLN A 181 -12.14 10.57 -5.36
C GLN A 181 -11.66 11.98 -4.98
N ASP A 182 -12.32 12.64 -4.04
CA ASP A 182 -11.94 13.99 -3.59
C ASP A 182 -10.57 14.00 -2.90
N TYR A 183 -10.27 12.96 -2.12
CA TYR A 183 -8.95 12.80 -1.51
C TYR A 183 -7.84 12.49 -2.53
N ILE A 184 -8.16 11.74 -3.59
CA ILE A 184 -7.21 11.48 -4.68
C ILE A 184 -6.82 12.80 -5.35
N ILE A 185 -7.81 13.63 -5.68
CA ILE A 185 -7.59 14.95 -6.33
C ILE A 185 -6.76 15.83 -5.40
N GLN A 186 -7.13 15.96 -4.12
CA GLN A 186 -6.41 16.77 -3.13
C GLN A 186 -4.98 16.25 -2.90
N GLY A 187 -4.79 14.93 -2.79
CA GLY A 187 -3.47 14.34 -2.58
C GLY A 187 -2.52 14.52 -3.76
N MET A 188 -3.05 14.52 -4.99
CA MET A 188 -2.25 14.77 -6.21
C MET A 188 -1.89 16.25 -6.37
N THR A 189 -2.78 17.15 -5.98
CA THR A 189 -2.55 18.61 -6.08
C THR A 189 -1.65 19.13 -4.97
N ALA A 190 -1.64 18.53 -3.79
CA ALA A 190 -0.75 18.91 -2.69
C ALA A 190 0.75 18.81 -3.03
N GLY A 191 1.12 17.96 -4.01
CA GLY A 191 2.49 17.87 -4.52
C GLY A 191 2.80 18.72 -5.75
N GLY A 192 1.80 19.38 -6.34
CA GLY A 192 1.88 19.99 -7.68
C GLY A 192 1.90 21.50 -7.75
N ILE A 193 1.63 22.23 -6.67
CA ILE A 193 1.61 23.69 -6.73
C ILE A 193 2.96 24.26 -6.32
N LYS A 194 3.91 24.27 -7.24
CA LYS A 194 4.94 25.27 -7.36
C LYS A 194 4.69 26.04 -8.65
N GLY A 195 3.83 27.03 -8.57
CA GLY A 195 3.75 28.09 -9.54
C GLY A 195 4.36 29.34 -8.93
#